data_33717476989b291d22695c9d3463e1e1
#
_entry.id   33717476989b291d22695c9d3463e1e1
#
_cell.length_a   1.000
_cell.length_b   1.000
_cell.length_c   1.000
_cell.angle_alpha   90.00
_cell.angle_beta   90.00
_cell.angle_gamma   90.00
#
_symmetry.space_group_name_H-M   'P 1'
#
loop_
_entity.id
_entity.type
_entity.pdbx_description
1 polymer ?
#
loop_
_entity_poly.entity_id
_entity_poly.type
_entity_poly.pdbx_seq_one_letter_code
_entity_poly.pdbx_strand_id
1 'polypeptide(L)'
;MIKIADNSKENIYSSNMELIDNFTEYSSKNLDFDKPVEIDFLDNEDNAKNPLGTTAHYNPDEMKITIYVTGRHLKDILRSISHELIHHVQNCRGDFNGMEDTGLGYAQKDKHMRGMEQEAYTSGNIMNFRDFEDNYKKENKQMKTSLKELKKIINEETQ
;
A
#
# COMPACT_ATOMS: atom_id res chain seq x y z
N MET A 1 -5.44 -12.47 0.41
CA MET A 1 -6.61 -11.66 0.04
C MET A 1 -6.29 -10.45 -0.83
N ILE A 2 -5.04 -10.08 -0.92
CA ILE A 2 -4.59 -9.05 -1.86
C ILE A 2 -4.08 -9.72 -3.13
N LYS A 3 -4.67 -9.37 -4.27
CA LYS A 3 -4.27 -9.82 -5.60
C LYS A 3 -3.58 -8.68 -6.33
N ILE A 4 -2.46 -8.96 -6.97
CA ILE A 4 -1.69 -7.95 -7.72
C ILE A 4 -1.81 -8.23 -9.21
N ALA A 5 -2.18 -7.20 -9.97
CA ALA A 5 -2.14 -7.16 -11.42
C ALA A 5 -1.12 -6.09 -11.83
N ASP A 6 -0.08 -6.49 -12.56
CA ASP A 6 0.97 -5.56 -12.99
C ASP A 6 0.82 -5.28 -14.49
N ASN A 7 0.30 -4.11 -14.79
CA ASN A 7 0.16 -3.59 -16.14
C ASN A 7 1.15 -2.44 -16.43
N SER A 8 2.22 -2.35 -15.63
CA SER A 8 3.28 -1.36 -15.83
C SER A 8 4.32 -1.84 -16.84
N LYS A 9 4.91 -0.92 -17.60
CA LYS A 9 5.98 -1.21 -18.58
C LYS A 9 7.26 -1.72 -17.92
N GLU A 10 7.55 -1.25 -16.70
CA GLU A 10 8.75 -1.61 -15.94
C GLU A 10 8.60 -2.87 -15.12
N ASN A 11 7.46 -3.53 -15.17
CA ASN A 11 7.17 -4.71 -14.36
C ASN A 11 7.49 -4.48 -12.87
N ILE A 12 6.89 -3.43 -12.31
CA ILE A 12 7.17 -2.97 -10.93
C ILE A 12 7.04 -4.12 -9.91
N TYR A 13 6.01 -4.95 -10.05
CA TYR A 13 5.82 -6.08 -9.15
C TYR A 13 6.92 -7.13 -9.30
N SER A 14 7.18 -7.60 -10.51
CA SER A 14 8.21 -8.62 -10.76
C SER A 14 9.60 -8.18 -10.31
N SER A 15 9.92 -6.91 -10.53
CA SER A 15 11.21 -6.32 -10.13
C SER A 15 11.37 -6.13 -8.62
N ASN A 16 10.28 -6.10 -7.87
CA ASN A 16 10.24 -5.79 -6.43
C ASN A 16 9.36 -6.77 -5.65
N MET A 17 9.23 -7.98 -6.15
CA MET A 17 8.27 -8.99 -5.66
C MET A 17 8.40 -9.24 -4.16
N GLU A 18 9.61 -9.48 -3.68
CA GLU A 18 9.85 -9.76 -2.26
C GLU A 18 9.35 -8.62 -1.35
N LEU A 19 9.70 -7.39 -1.67
CA LEU A 19 9.29 -6.24 -0.88
C LEU A 19 7.77 -6.01 -0.93
N ILE A 20 7.19 -6.09 -2.12
CA ILE A 20 5.75 -5.88 -2.30
C ILE A 20 4.95 -7.00 -1.62
N ASP A 21 5.37 -8.25 -1.74
CA ASP A 21 4.71 -9.37 -1.08
C ASP A 21 4.80 -9.26 0.44
N ASN A 22 5.97 -8.91 0.98
CA ASN A 22 6.14 -8.69 2.41
C ASN A 22 5.24 -7.54 2.91
N PHE A 23 5.15 -6.47 2.16
CA PHE A 23 4.30 -5.32 2.50
C PHE A 23 2.81 -5.67 2.47
N THR A 24 2.35 -6.37 1.42
CA THR A 24 0.95 -6.76 1.29
C THR A 24 0.56 -7.81 2.33
N GLU A 25 1.44 -8.75 2.65
CA GLU A 25 1.23 -9.71 3.73
C GLU A 25 1.15 -9.03 5.10
N TYR A 26 2.07 -8.12 5.39
CA TYR A 26 2.04 -7.31 6.61
C TYR A 26 0.74 -6.52 6.74
N SER A 27 0.34 -5.84 5.66
CA SER A 27 -0.89 -5.04 5.63
C SER A 27 -2.13 -5.91 5.83
N SER A 28 -2.19 -7.09 5.21
CA SER A 28 -3.29 -8.03 5.37
C SER A 28 -3.44 -8.54 6.79
N LYS A 29 -2.34 -8.66 7.54
CA LYS A 29 -2.36 -9.10 8.93
C LYS A 29 -2.71 -7.98 9.92
N ASN A 30 -2.37 -6.74 9.60
CA ASN A 30 -2.48 -5.61 10.53
C ASN A 30 -3.67 -4.70 10.24
N LEU A 31 -4.23 -4.75 9.04
CA LEU A 31 -5.44 -4.02 8.67
C LEU A 31 -6.66 -4.94 8.72
N ASP A 32 -7.75 -4.42 9.25
CA ASP A 32 -8.98 -5.20 9.45
C ASP A 32 -9.90 -5.12 8.22
N PHE A 33 -9.70 -6.03 7.28
CA PHE A 33 -10.60 -6.22 6.15
C PHE A 33 -10.82 -7.72 5.85
N ASP A 34 -12.03 -8.07 5.49
CA ASP A 34 -12.47 -9.45 5.28
C ASP A 34 -12.79 -9.79 3.82
N LYS A 35 -12.73 -8.81 2.92
CA LYS A 35 -13.01 -9.00 1.50
C LYS A 35 -11.72 -8.86 0.67
N PRO A 36 -11.61 -9.63 -0.44
CA PRO A 36 -10.44 -9.51 -1.30
C PRO A 36 -10.37 -8.15 -1.97
N VAL A 37 -9.15 -7.70 -2.25
CA VAL A 37 -8.88 -6.47 -2.98
C VAL A 37 -7.84 -6.72 -4.07
N GLU A 38 -8.01 -6.12 -5.22
CA GLU A 38 -7.04 -6.14 -6.31
C GLU A 38 -6.25 -4.84 -6.33
N ILE A 39 -4.94 -4.95 -6.51
CA ILE A 39 -4.03 -3.81 -6.74
C ILE A 39 -3.52 -3.89 -8.17
N ASP A 40 -3.78 -2.86 -8.96
CA ASP A 40 -3.34 -2.75 -10.34
C ASP A 40 -2.30 -1.63 -10.50
N PHE A 41 -1.14 -1.97 -11.03
CA PHE A 41 -0.10 -1.01 -11.37
C PHE A 41 -0.23 -0.57 -12.82
N LEU A 42 -0.40 0.73 -13.03
CA LEU A 42 -0.58 1.33 -14.35
C LEU A 42 0.44 2.44 -14.61
N ASP A 43 0.82 2.55 -15.87
CA ASP A 43 1.55 3.72 -16.36
C ASP A 43 0.58 4.80 -16.82
N ASN A 44 0.93 6.06 -16.55
CA ASN A 44 0.24 7.22 -17.09
C ASN A 44 1.23 8.39 -17.17
N GLU A 45 1.80 8.58 -18.36
CA GLU A 45 2.83 9.61 -18.58
C GLU A 45 2.27 11.03 -18.46
N ASP A 46 1.05 11.27 -18.92
CA ASP A 46 0.42 12.59 -18.82
C ASP A 46 0.14 12.94 -17.36
N ASN A 47 -0.32 11.98 -16.58
CA ASN A 47 -0.51 12.14 -15.14
C ASN A 47 0.81 12.40 -14.41
N ALA A 48 1.88 11.72 -14.79
CA ALA A 48 3.22 11.89 -14.21
C ALA A 48 3.79 13.29 -14.43
N LYS A 49 3.46 13.93 -15.54
CA LYS A 49 3.90 15.31 -15.87
C LYS A 49 3.08 16.37 -15.16
N ASN A 50 1.93 16.02 -14.58
CA ASN A 50 1.07 16.95 -13.89
C ASN A 50 1.41 16.99 -12.39
N PRO A 51 1.89 18.12 -11.84
CA PRO A 51 2.20 18.23 -10.41
C PRO A 51 1.00 17.96 -9.48
N LEU A 52 -0.22 18.14 -10.00
CA LEU A 52 -1.49 17.84 -9.31
C LEU A 52 -2.11 16.51 -9.76
N GLY A 53 -1.33 15.68 -10.43
CA GLY A 53 -1.78 14.38 -10.93
C GLY A 53 -2.18 13.43 -9.79
N THR A 54 -3.12 12.56 -10.08
CA THR A 54 -3.57 11.52 -9.16
C THR A 54 -2.50 10.44 -9.04
N THR A 55 -2.13 10.07 -7.82
CA THR A 55 -1.13 9.01 -7.58
C THR A 55 -1.75 7.62 -7.46
N ALA A 56 -2.97 7.55 -6.98
CA ALA A 56 -3.73 6.32 -6.79
C ALA A 56 -5.21 6.63 -6.61
N HIS A 57 -6.04 5.61 -6.73
CA HIS A 57 -7.44 5.69 -6.32
C HIS A 57 -8.01 4.30 -5.98
N TYR A 58 -9.03 4.28 -5.14
CA TYR A 58 -9.79 3.10 -4.77
C TYR A 58 -11.20 3.14 -5.38
N ASN A 59 -11.60 2.04 -6.01
CA ASN A 59 -12.97 1.85 -6.48
C ASN A 59 -13.70 0.89 -5.53
N PRO A 60 -14.67 1.37 -4.74
CA PRO A 60 -15.38 0.54 -3.77
C PRO A 60 -16.29 -0.51 -4.39
N ASP A 61 -16.84 -0.27 -5.56
CA ASP A 61 -17.73 -1.21 -6.24
C ASP A 61 -16.97 -2.41 -6.79
N GLU A 62 -15.79 -2.17 -7.34
CA GLU A 62 -14.91 -3.21 -7.87
C GLU A 62 -13.96 -3.79 -6.84
N MET A 63 -13.85 -3.17 -5.66
CA MET A 63 -12.83 -3.50 -4.65
C MET A 63 -11.42 -3.52 -5.26
N LYS A 64 -11.11 -2.46 -5.99
CA LYS A 64 -9.89 -2.35 -6.77
C LYS A 64 -9.13 -1.07 -6.46
N ILE A 65 -7.84 -1.22 -6.24
CA ILE A 65 -6.89 -0.13 -6.08
C ILE A 65 -6.12 0.03 -7.37
N THR A 66 -6.07 1.24 -7.90
CA THR A 66 -5.22 1.58 -9.05
C THR A 66 -4.07 2.45 -8.55
N ILE A 67 -2.85 2.05 -8.87
CA ILE A 67 -1.63 2.78 -8.53
C ILE A 67 -0.94 3.22 -9.82
N TYR A 68 -0.75 4.51 -9.98
CA TYR A 68 0.04 5.06 -11.07
C TYR A 68 1.52 5.06 -10.69
N VAL A 69 2.34 4.40 -11.49
CA VAL A 69 3.74 4.11 -11.13
C VAL A 69 4.78 4.90 -11.93
N THR A 70 4.40 5.52 -13.05
CA THR A 70 5.32 6.23 -13.93
C THR A 70 6.09 7.31 -13.20
N GLY A 71 7.42 7.23 -13.23
CA GLY A 71 8.31 8.22 -12.63
C GLY A 71 8.28 8.30 -11.10
N ARG A 72 7.71 7.30 -10.43
CA ARG A 72 7.56 7.32 -8.98
C ARG A 72 8.56 6.38 -8.30
N HIS A 73 9.03 6.80 -7.12
CA HIS A 73 9.86 5.97 -6.26
C HIS A 73 9.02 4.85 -5.63
N LEU A 74 9.62 3.66 -5.48
CA LEU A 74 8.94 2.49 -4.91
C LEU A 74 8.34 2.78 -3.52
N LYS A 75 9.05 3.53 -2.69
CA LYS A 75 8.58 3.94 -1.36
C LYS A 75 7.27 4.75 -1.43
N ASP A 76 7.14 5.64 -2.39
CA ASP A 76 5.93 6.42 -2.60
C ASP A 76 4.78 5.57 -3.15
N ILE A 77 5.10 4.58 -3.98
CA ILE A 77 4.14 3.58 -4.46
C ILE A 77 3.57 2.79 -3.28
N LEU A 78 4.41 2.30 -2.37
CA LEU A 78 3.98 1.57 -1.17
C LEU A 78 3.12 2.44 -0.24
N ARG A 79 3.46 3.73 -0.07
CA ARG A 79 2.63 4.66 0.70
C ARG A 79 1.24 4.80 0.08
N SER A 80 1.17 4.93 -1.24
CA SER A 80 -0.11 5.01 -1.94
C SER A 80 -0.93 3.73 -1.76
N ILE A 81 -0.31 2.56 -1.86
CA ILE A 81 -1.00 1.29 -1.59
C ILE A 81 -1.56 1.30 -0.16
N SER A 82 -0.77 1.71 0.82
CA SER A 82 -1.20 1.77 2.22
C SER A 82 -2.40 2.69 2.43
N HIS A 83 -2.39 3.86 1.78
CA HIS A 83 -3.50 4.82 1.82
C HIS A 83 -4.79 4.21 1.25
N GLU A 84 -4.70 3.64 0.06
CA GLU A 84 -5.87 3.06 -0.62
C GLU A 84 -6.39 1.79 0.07
N LEU A 85 -5.53 1.02 0.75
CA LEU A 85 -5.96 -0.10 1.58
C LEU A 85 -6.84 0.33 2.75
N ILE A 86 -6.62 1.51 3.31
CA ILE A 86 -7.52 2.04 4.35
C ILE A 86 -8.89 2.35 3.76
N HIS A 87 -8.98 2.86 2.54
CA HIS A 87 -10.27 3.02 1.86
C HIS A 87 -10.96 1.68 1.66
N HIS A 88 -10.21 0.62 1.38
CA HIS A 88 -10.77 -0.73 1.32
C HIS A 88 -11.29 -1.19 2.70
N VAL A 89 -10.56 -0.95 3.77
CA VAL A 89 -11.02 -1.21 5.16
C VAL A 89 -12.32 -0.45 5.43
N GLN A 90 -12.38 0.82 5.07
CA GLN A 90 -13.58 1.66 5.21
C GLN A 90 -14.77 1.09 4.43
N ASN A 91 -14.53 0.60 3.22
CA ASN A 91 -15.56 -0.06 2.42
C ASN A 91 -16.05 -1.35 3.07
N CYS A 92 -15.16 -2.18 3.57
CA CYS A 92 -15.52 -3.43 4.25
C CYS A 92 -16.36 -3.20 5.52
N ARG A 93 -16.12 -2.12 6.24
CA ARG A 93 -16.93 -1.78 7.42
C ARG A 93 -18.18 -0.93 7.11
N GLY A 94 -18.44 -0.61 5.85
CA GLY A 94 -19.68 0.03 5.41
C GLY A 94 -19.65 1.56 5.33
N ASP A 95 -18.49 2.23 5.44
CA ASP A 95 -18.40 3.70 5.44
C ASP A 95 -18.80 4.34 4.11
N PHE A 96 -18.76 3.59 3.00
CA PHE A 96 -19.24 4.05 1.70
C PHE A 96 -20.75 3.83 1.49
N ASN A 97 -21.42 3.10 2.38
CA ASN A 97 -22.83 2.80 2.23
C ASN A 97 -23.67 4.06 2.37
N GLY A 98 -24.60 4.24 1.45
CA GLY A 98 -25.56 5.35 1.47
C GLY A 98 -24.97 6.73 1.14
N MET A 99 -23.74 6.83 0.71
CA MET A 99 -23.11 8.11 0.33
C MET A 99 -23.81 8.77 -0.89
N GLU A 100 -24.41 7.97 -1.75
CA GLU A 100 -25.12 8.46 -2.93
C GLU A 100 -26.59 8.80 -2.67
N ASP A 101 -27.21 8.23 -1.64
CA ASP A 101 -28.68 8.18 -1.49
C ASP A 101 -29.23 8.59 -0.10
N THR A 102 -28.42 9.15 0.79
CA THR A 102 -28.83 9.37 2.17
C THR A 102 -29.59 10.66 2.45
N GLY A 103 -29.82 11.53 1.47
CA GLY A 103 -30.38 12.85 1.71
C GLY A 103 -29.59 13.73 2.67
N LEU A 104 -28.37 13.32 3.03
CA LEU A 104 -27.44 14.13 3.80
C LEU A 104 -27.04 15.37 3.02
N GLY A 105 -27.08 16.54 3.63
CA GLY A 105 -26.64 17.77 3.04
C GLY A 105 -25.16 17.72 2.63
N TYR A 106 -24.76 18.52 1.65
CA TYR A 106 -23.41 18.60 1.10
C TYR A 106 -22.33 18.75 2.20
N ALA A 107 -22.57 19.55 3.21
CA ALA A 107 -21.61 19.80 4.29
C ALA A 107 -21.34 18.56 5.16
N GLN A 108 -22.36 17.75 5.42
CA GLN A 108 -22.21 16.52 6.22
C GLN A 108 -21.50 15.42 5.42
N LYS A 109 -21.80 15.29 4.14
CA LYS A 109 -21.13 14.39 3.23
C LYS A 109 -19.66 14.73 3.06
N ASP A 110 -19.35 16.01 2.92
CA ASP A 110 -17.99 16.52 2.84
C ASP A 110 -17.21 16.29 4.14
N LYS A 111 -17.81 16.50 5.30
CA LYS A 111 -17.20 16.20 6.60
C LYS A 111 -16.90 14.70 6.77
N HIS A 112 -17.81 13.82 6.35
CA HIS A 112 -17.60 12.39 6.37
C HIS A 112 -16.43 11.97 5.46
N MET A 113 -16.38 12.47 4.24
CA MET A 113 -15.30 12.21 3.29
C MET A 113 -13.96 12.70 3.81
N ARG A 114 -13.89 13.89 4.40
CA ARG A 114 -12.66 14.41 5.02
C ARG A 114 -12.18 13.53 6.17
N GLY A 115 -13.08 13.02 6.98
CA GLY A 115 -12.76 12.07 8.05
C GLY A 115 -12.16 10.77 7.50
N MET A 116 -12.71 10.25 6.42
CA MET A 116 -12.18 9.08 5.73
C MET A 116 -10.77 9.33 5.18
N GLU A 117 -10.55 10.47 4.53
CA GLU A 117 -9.22 10.85 4.01
C GLU A 117 -8.20 11.04 5.14
N GLN A 118 -8.60 11.66 6.23
CA GLN A 118 -7.74 11.84 7.39
C GLN A 118 -7.33 10.49 8.00
N GLU A 119 -8.25 9.55 8.11
CA GLU A 119 -7.97 8.20 8.56
C GLU A 119 -7.02 7.46 7.59
N ALA A 120 -7.28 7.56 6.28
CA ALA A 120 -6.43 6.94 5.28
C ALA A 120 -4.99 7.47 5.35
N TYR A 121 -4.82 8.76 5.56
CA TYR A 121 -3.50 9.37 5.76
C TYR A 121 -2.86 8.90 7.07
N THR A 122 -3.57 8.95 8.18
CA THR A 122 -3.02 8.62 9.51
C THR A 122 -2.76 7.12 9.65
N SER A 123 -3.74 6.29 9.37
CA SER A 123 -3.64 4.84 9.54
C SER A 123 -2.86 4.17 8.40
N GLY A 124 -2.95 4.70 7.19
CA GLY A 124 -2.24 4.17 6.03
C GLY A 124 -0.81 4.68 5.93
N ASN A 125 -0.65 5.97 5.60
CA ASN A 125 0.67 6.52 5.30
C ASN A 125 1.59 6.60 6.53
N ILE A 126 1.05 6.96 7.68
CA ILE A 126 1.85 7.15 8.90
C ILE A 126 2.00 5.83 9.65
N MET A 127 0.91 5.18 10.05
CA MET A 127 0.99 3.99 10.90
C MET A 127 1.41 2.74 10.11
N ASN A 128 0.57 2.26 9.21
CA ASN A 128 0.81 0.98 8.52
C ASN A 128 2.11 0.97 7.71
N PHE A 129 2.32 2.00 6.89
CA PHE A 129 3.53 2.06 6.05
C PHE A 129 4.80 2.25 6.88
N ARG A 130 4.82 3.18 7.82
CA ARG A 130 6.00 3.46 8.66
C ARG A 130 6.35 2.27 9.53
N ASP A 131 5.39 1.64 10.17
CA ASP A 131 5.63 0.47 11.01
C ASP A 131 6.17 -0.70 10.19
N PHE A 132 5.65 -0.91 9.00
CA PHE A 132 6.22 -1.89 8.07
C PHE A 132 7.68 -1.55 7.73
N GLU A 133 7.97 -0.32 7.33
CA GLU A 133 9.31 0.10 6.95
C GLU A 133 10.31 -0.10 8.10
N ASP A 134 9.93 0.27 9.31
CA ASP A 134 10.79 0.12 10.49
C ASP A 134 11.05 -1.35 10.83
N ASN A 135 10.03 -2.20 10.77
CA ASN A 135 10.16 -3.63 11.02
C ASN A 135 11.00 -4.32 9.93
N TYR A 136 10.77 -3.98 8.67
CA TYR A 136 11.52 -4.51 7.54
C TYR A 136 13.01 -4.17 7.61
N LYS A 137 13.34 -2.94 8.00
CA LYS A 137 14.73 -2.51 8.20
C LYS A 137 15.40 -3.27 9.35
N LYS A 138 14.70 -3.50 10.45
CA LYS A 138 15.22 -4.27 11.61
C LYS A 138 15.50 -5.72 11.22
N GLU A 139 14.56 -6.38 10.56
CA GLU A 139 14.71 -7.77 10.12
C GLU A 139 15.89 -7.92 9.15
N ASN A 140 16.05 -7.04 8.18
CA ASN A 140 17.16 -7.05 7.24
C ASN A 140 18.50 -6.80 7.93
N LYS A 141 18.55 -5.95 8.94
CA LYS A 141 19.75 -5.70 9.73
C LYS A 141 20.14 -6.95 10.53
N GLN A 142 19.19 -7.62 11.16
CA GLN A 142 19.41 -8.88 11.89
C GLN A 142 19.89 -9.98 10.95
N MET A 143 19.29 -10.13 9.78
CA MET A 143 19.72 -11.11 8.78
C MET A 143 21.16 -10.86 8.32
N LYS A 144 21.53 -9.62 8.03
CA LYS A 144 22.91 -9.27 7.65
C LYS A 144 23.92 -9.58 8.76
N THR A 145 23.57 -9.33 10.00
CA THR A 145 24.40 -9.66 11.16
C THR A 145 24.59 -11.17 11.29
N SER A 146 23.50 -11.95 11.21
CA SER A 146 23.53 -13.41 11.27
C SER A 146 24.36 -14.03 10.14
N LEU A 147 24.22 -13.51 8.92
CA LEU A 147 25.03 -13.95 7.77
C LEU A 147 26.52 -13.65 7.97
N LYS A 148 26.85 -12.49 8.55
CA LYS A 148 28.23 -12.13 8.85
C LYS A 148 28.83 -13.07 9.89
N GLU A 149 28.09 -13.43 10.93
CA GLU A 149 28.49 -14.38 11.95
C GLU A 149 28.71 -15.78 11.38
N LEU A 150 27.76 -16.25 10.54
CA LEU A 150 27.90 -17.55 9.84
C LEU A 150 29.14 -17.62 8.96
N LYS A 151 29.41 -16.57 8.20
CA LYS A 151 30.62 -16.50 7.36
C LYS A 151 31.89 -16.56 8.20
N LYS A 152 31.90 -15.92 9.35
CA LYS A 152 33.01 -15.96 10.29
C LYS A 152 33.26 -17.39 10.83
N ILE A 153 32.21 -18.08 11.26
CA ILE A 153 32.25 -19.46 11.72
C ILE A 153 32.77 -20.40 10.61
N ILE A 154 32.27 -20.30 9.40
CA ILE A 154 32.72 -21.11 8.26
C ILE A 154 34.21 -20.89 7.98
N ASN A 155 34.67 -19.65 7.99
CA ASN A 155 36.09 -19.35 7.79
C ASN A 155 37.00 -19.90 8.89
N GLU A 156 36.55 -19.91 10.14
CA GLU A 156 37.29 -20.50 11.29
C GLU A 156 37.38 -22.02 11.17
N GLU A 157 36.33 -22.70 10.69
CA GLU A 157 36.31 -24.16 10.51
C GLU A 157 37.17 -24.64 9.34
N THR A 158 37.41 -23.78 8.35
CA THR A 158 38.20 -24.13 7.15
C THR A 158 39.69 -23.85 7.29
N GLN A 159 40.14 -23.33 8.40
CA GLN A 159 41.55 -23.15 8.77
C GLN A 159 42.05 -24.36 9.58
#